data_bc1e3fec32cac3cec174d3a949b42841
#
_entry.id   bc1e3fec32cac3cec174d3a949b42841
#
_cell.length_a   1.000
_cell.length_b   1.000
_cell.length_c   1.000
_cell.angle_alpha   90.00
_cell.angle_beta   90.00
_cell.angle_gamma   90.00
#
_symmetry.space_group_name_H-M   'P 1'
#
loop_
_entity.id
_entity.type
_entity.pdbx_description
1 polymer ?
#
loop_
_entity_poly.entity_id
_entity_poly.type
_entity_poly.pdbx_seq_one_letter_code
_entity_poly.pdbx_strand_id
1 'polypeptide(L)'
;MMNTPLNEMLEIILVTYNRSRYLDETLGKLHQSPIANCRFTVIDNGSTDDTGTICAKHASFFPNFHVRRNPFNVGISGNYLRALETAISEYTWIICDDDDFDFSHFGEIVTAVTSRKYDIVSVGVPNHSVLPRGTEIRAPDLIQDPRYNYFYTGSFIPCTIFRTKLVVPEMVLKGYYNIHTIFSNLFFFVYAVKQNALIYVTKYDYIINRQENVGYRPLHLVIGWIMVANQVKATDQPIAKAMMREMLGGPFYPKKIAQYALFQRGFVNKNTYHDGLRLAIESLKFGVVWFLKVIPFVGIIYLPSFVSRSIWGWAEKQVEKKEGRKVKRPSNIEFDGDKEVRG
;
A
#
# COMPACT_ATOMS: atom_id res chain seq x y z
N MET A 1 31.46 -1.59 -20.53
CA MET A 1 30.53 -2.59 -20.00
C MET A 1 29.28 -2.50 -20.83
N MET A 2 28.79 -3.58 -21.45
CA MET A 2 27.52 -3.56 -22.16
C MET A 2 26.42 -3.26 -21.13
N ASN A 3 25.60 -2.23 -21.37
CA ASN A 3 24.46 -1.95 -20.50
C ASN A 3 23.44 -3.09 -20.65
N THR A 4 23.27 -3.88 -19.60
CA THR A 4 22.21 -4.90 -19.56
C THR A 4 20.86 -4.21 -19.78
N PRO A 5 20.04 -4.64 -20.73
CA PRO A 5 18.75 -3.99 -20.99
C PRO A 5 17.79 -4.16 -19.83
N LEU A 6 16.88 -3.20 -19.66
CA LEU A 6 15.94 -3.17 -18.54
C LEU A 6 15.12 -4.46 -18.39
N ASN A 7 14.67 -5.02 -19.50
CA ASN A 7 13.84 -6.24 -19.53
C ASN A 7 14.56 -7.51 -19.07
N GLU A 8 15.88 -7.49 -18.96
CA GLU A 8 16.66 -8.58 -18.35
C GLU A 8 16.87 -8.39 -16.84
N MET A 9 16.62 -7.17 -16.35
CA MET A 9 16.88 -6.78 -14.97
C MET A 9 15.61 -6.61 -14.13
N LEU A 10 14.54 -6.12 -14.74
CA LEU A 10 13.29 -5.79 -14.08
C LEU A 10 12.20 -6.81 -14.42
N GLU A 11 11.52 -7.30 -13.40
CA GLU A 11 10.25 -7.99 -13.57
C GLU A 11 9.09 -7.20 -12.98
N ILE A 12 7.92 -7.39 -13.58
CA ILE A 12 6.66 -6.81 -13.13
C ILE A 12 5.81 -7.94 -12.57
N ILE A 13 5.31 -7.76 -11.35
CA ILE A 13 4.38 -8.71 -10.73
C ILE A 13 3.09 -7.96 -10.44
N LEU A 14 2.01 -8.31 -11.14
CA LEU A 14 0.68 -7.74 -10.96
C LEU A 14 -0.15 -8.65 -10.08
N VAL A 15 -0.68 -8.10 -8.98
CA VAL A 15 -1.56 -8.82 -8.05
C VAL A 15 -3.02 -8.48 -8.31
N THR A 16 -3.91 -9.50 -8.34
CA THR A 16 -5.34 -9.33 -8.62
C THR A 16 -6.22 -10.31 -7.84
N TYR A 17 -7.49 -9.95 -7.60
CA TYR A 17 -8.53 -10.81 -7.05
C TYR A 17 -9.93 -10.32 -7.41
N ASN A 18 -10.71 -11.13 -8.15
CA ASN A 18 -12.11 -10.85 -8.55
C ASN A 18 -12.30 -9.44 -9.14
N ARG A 19 -11.39 -9.05 -10.05
CA ARG A 19 -11.36 -7.73 -10.69
C ARG A 19 -11.07 -7.84 -12.18
N SER A 20 -11.67 -8.81 -12.86
CA SER A 20 -11.43 -9.10 -14.28
C SER A 20 -11.52 -7.87 -15.18
N ARG A 21 -12.51 -6.98 -14.94
CA ARG A 21 -12.66 -5.74 -15.69
C ARG A 21 -11.46 -4.79 -15.52
N TYR A 22 -11.01 -4.55 -14.28
CA TYR A 22 -9.86 -3.67 -14.02
C TYR A 22 -8.59 -4.27 -14.59
N LEU A 23 -8.42 -5.59 -14.44
CA LEU A 23 -7.29 -6.32 -15.00
C LEU A 23 -7.24 -6.20 -16.53
N ASP A 24 -8.38 -6.33 -17.23
CA ASP A 24 -8.47 -6.17 -18.68
C ASP A 24 -8.03 -4.77 -19.13
N GLU A 25 -8.54 -3.73 -18.47
CA GLU A 25 -8.18 -2.34 -18.73
C GLU A 25 -6.67 -2.08 -18.49
N THR A 26 -6.14 -2.59 -17.37
CA THR A 26 -4.74 -2.38 -16.97
C THR A 26 -3.78 -3.13 -17.90
N LEU A 27 -4.00 -4.41 -18.17
CA LEU A 27 -3.19 -5.18 -19.12
C LEU A 27 -3.27 -4.59 -20.52
N GLY A 28 -4.46 -4.10 -20.94
CA GLY A 28 -4.67 -3.42 -22.21
C GLY A 28 -3.83 -2.13 -22.41
N LYS A 29 -3.50 -1.44 -21.32
CA LYS A 29 -2.59 -0.27 -21.32
C LYS A 29 -1.13 -0.70 -21.22
N LEU A 30 -0.82 -1.66 -20.34
CA LEU A 30 0.57 -2.04 -20.06
C LEU A 30 1.26 -2.76 -21.20
N HIS A 31 0.55 -3.51 -22.07
CA HIS A 31 1.20 -4.14 -23.22
C HIS A 31 1.76 -3.15 -24.25
N GLN A 32 1.29 -1.90 -24.24
CA GLN A 32 1.80 -0.81 -25.08
C GLN A 32 2.82 0.07 -24.37
N SER A 33 3.21 -0.27 -23.15
CA SER A 33 4.09 0.51 -22.31
C SER A 33 5.55 0.05 -22.38
N PRO A 34 6.51 0.87 -21.91
CA PRO A 34 7.93 0.50 -21.89
C PRO A 34 8.25 -0.74 -21.05
N ILE A 35 7.36 -1.18 -20.15
CA ILE A 35 7.56 -2.37 -19.32
C ILE A 35 6.98 -3.65 -19.94
N ALA A 36 6.35 -3.57 -21.11
CA ALA A 36 5.73 -4.74 -21.76
C ALA A 36 6.72 -5.87 -22.06
N ASN A 37 7.97 -5.52 -22.36
CA ASN A 37 9.03 -6.51 -22.66
C ASN A 37 9.70 -7.10 -21.42
N CYS A 38 9.42 -6.59 -20.23
CA CYS A 38 9.92 -7.16 -18.99
C CYS A 38 9.29 -8.54 -18.75
N ARG A 39 9.90 -9.36 -17.89
CA ARG A 39 9.20 -10.51 -17.33
C ARG A 39 7.95 -10.00 -16.63
N PHE A 40 6.78 -10.51 -17.03
CA PHE A 40 5.49 -10.07 -16.51
C PHE A 40 4.74 -11.25 -15.89
N THR A 41 4.46 -11.17 -14.60
CA THR A 41 3.75 -12.24 -13.88
C THR A 41 2.47 -11.67 -13.29
N VAL A 42 1.31 -12.27 -13.60
CA VAL A 42 0.04 -12.01 -12.91
C VAL A 42 -0.13 -13.03 -11.80
N ILE A 43 -0.40 -12.57 -10.58
CA ILE A 43 -0.75 -13.44 -9.45
C ILE A 43 -2.24 -13.29 -9.16
N ASP A 44 -3.01 -14.26 -9.60
CA ASP A 44 -4.43 -14.39 -9.32
C ASP A 44 -4.65 -15.01 -7.92
N ASN A 45 -5.27 -14.28 -7.02
CA ASN A 45 -5.51 -14.69 -5.64
C ASN A 45 -6.71 -15.66 -5.50
N GLY A 46 -6.86 -16.58 -6.43
CA GLY A 46 -7.97 -17.57 -6.42
C GLY A 46 -9.30 -16.96 -6.86
N SER A 47 -9.31 -16.10 -7.88
CA SER A 47 -10.52 -15.45 -8.40
C SER A 47 -11.56 -16.44 -8.90
N THR A 48 -12.84 -16.06 -8.78
CA THR A 48 -14.01 -16.83 -9.24
C THR A 48 -14.75 -16.16 -10.40
N ASP A 49 -14.26 -14.99 -10.84
CA ASP A 49 -14.74 -14.26 -12.02
C ASP A 49 -13.93 -14.60 -13.28
N ASP A 50 -14.05 -13.80 -14.33
CA ASP A 50 -13.38 -14.00 -15.62
C ASP A 50 -11.86 -13.69 -15.62
N THR A 51 -11.23 -13.50 -14.45
CA THR A 51 -9.80 -13.17 -14.34
C THR A 51 -8.91 -14.12 -15.14
N GLY A 52 -9.14 -15.43 -15.09
CA GLY A 52 -8.38 -16.41 -15.85
C GLY A 52 -8.52 -16.25 -17.37
N THR A 53 -9.72 -15.97 -17.85
CA THR A 53 -10.02 -15.69 -19.27
C THR A 53 -9.30 -14.42 -19.74
N ILE A 54 -9.29 -13.36 -18.92
CA ILE A 54 -8.59 -12.12 -19.22
C ILE A 54 -7.07 -12.34 -19.29
N CYS A 55 -6.49 -13.10 -18.37
CA CYS A 55 -5.08 -13.46 -18.44
C CYS A 55 -4.72 -14.19 -19.74
N ALA A 56 -5.55 -15.18 -20.16
CA ALA A 56 -5.34 -15.91 -21.40
C ALA A 56 -5.44 -15.01 -22.64
N LYS A 57 -6.40 -14.07 -22.66
CA LYS A 57 -6.58 -13.09 -23.74
C LYS A 57 -5.32 -12.21 -23.92
N HIS A 58 -4.72 -11.76 -22.83
CA HIS A 58 -3.58 -10.85 -22.89
C HIS A 58 -2.22 -11.53 -23.01
N ALA A 59 -2.13 -12.84 -22.80
CA ALA A 59 -0.85 -13.57 -22.81
C ALA A 59 -0.04 -13.39 -24.09
N SER A 60 -0.69 -13.30 -25.26
CA SER A 60 -0.01 -13.13 -26.55
C SER A 60 0.56 -11.73 -26.81
N PHE A 61 0.17 -10.75 -26.00
CA PHE A 61 0.63 -9.36 -26.15
C PHE A 61 1.93 -9.05 -25.39
N PHE A 62 2.34 -9.93 -24.47
CA PHE A 62 3.57 -9.78 -23.70
C PHE A 62 4.56 -10.88 -24.08
N PRO A 63 5.80 -10.56 -24.45
CA PRO A 63 6.79 -11.56 -24.86
C PRO A 63 7.15 -12.58 -23.77
N ASN A 64 7.01 -12.21 -22.49
CA ASN A 64 7.39 -13.02 -21.35
C ASN A 64 6.32 -12.96 -20.24
N PHE A 65 5.12 -13.52 -20.55
CA PHE A 65 3.95 -13.47 -19.67
C PHE A 65 3.75 -14.77 -18.90
N HIS A 66 3.54 -14.66 -17.62
CA HIS A 66 3.29 -15.76 -16.70
C HIS A 66 2.04 -15.52 -15.88
N VAL A 67 1.31 -16.59 -15.55
CA VAL A 67 0.18 -16.54 -14.63
C VAL A 67 0.43 -17.53 -13.50
N ARG A 68 0.30 -17.07 -12.27
CA ARG A 68 0.25 -17.92 -11.08
C ARG A 68 -1.08 -17.73 -10.40
N ARG A 69 -1.72 -18.82 -10.01
CA ARG A 69 -3.00 -18.78 -9.33
C ARG A 69 -2.87 -19.42 -7.96
N ASN A 70 -3.32 -18.73 -6.93
CA ASN A 70 -3.47 -19.32 -5.61
C ASN A 70 -4.66 -20.29 -5.61
N PRO A 71 -4.60 -21.40 -4.88
CA PRO A 71 -5.72 -22.35 -4.80
C PRO A 71 -6.96 -21.75 -4.12
N PHE A 72 -6.80 -20.71 -3.32
CA PHE A 72 -7.85 -19.96 -2.65
C PHE A 72 -7.37 -18.54 -2.35
N ASN A 73 -8.30 -17.64 -2.00
CA ASN A 73 -7.99 -16.29 -1.61
C ASN A 73 -7.24 -16.27 -0.26
N VAL A 74 -6.00 -15.80 -0.27
CA VAL A 74 -5.15 -15.65 0.93
C VAL A 74 -5.15 -14.22 1.48
N GLY A 75 -6.07 -13.37 1.03
CA GLY A 75 -6.10 -11.95 1.36
C GLY A 75 -5.03 -11.13 0.62
N ILE A 76 -5.18 -9.79 0.63
CA ILE A 76 -4.25 -8.91 -0.09
C ILE A 76 -2.82 -9.02 0.45
N SER A 77 -2.66 -9.06 1.77
CA SER A 77 -1.36 -9.22 2.43
C SER A 77 -0.69 -10.53 2.05
N GLY A 78 -1.45 -11.64 2.01
CA GLY A 78 -0.96 -12.93 1.58
C GLY A 78 -0.56 -12.93 0.11
N ASN A 79 -1.37 -12.31 -0.75
CA ASN A 79 -1.08 -12.23 -2.18
C ASN A 79 0.18 -11.40 -2.46
N TYR A 80 0.38 -10.31 -1.71
CA TYR A 80 1.63 -9.54 -1.77
C TYR A 80 2.85 -10.37 -1.34
N LEU A 81 2.74 -11.14 -0.25
CA LEU A 81 3.85 -12.00 0.19
C LEU A 81 4.15 -13.10 -0.85
N ARG A 82 3.13 -13.65 -1.51
CA ARG A 82 3.32 -14.56 -2.66
C ARG A 82 4.02 -13.86 -3.83
N ALA A 83 3.76 -12.57 -4.06
CA ALA A 83 4.48 -11.80 -5.06
C ALA A 83 5.97 -11.68 -4.71
N LEU A 84 6.30 -11.41 -3.46
CA LEU A 84 7.69 -11.38 -2.99
C LEU A 84 8.40 -12.72 -3.17
N GLU A 85 7.73 -13.85 -2.84
CA GLU A 85 8.28 -15.20 -3.02
C GLU A 85 8.45 -15.60 -4.49
N THR A 86 7.69 -14.96 -5.38
CA THR A 86 7.72 -15.22 -6.82
C THR A 86 8.85 -14.49 -7.53
N ALA A 87 9.35 -13.41 -6.93
CA ALA A 87 10.35 -12.52 -7.49
C ALA A 87 11.68 -13.25 -7.74
N ILE A 88 12.20 -13.15 -8.98
CA ILE A 88 13.44 -13.84 -9.40
C ILE A 88 14.41 -12.95 -10.18
N SER A 89 13.95 -11.82 -10.78
CA SER A 89 14.83 -10.89 -11.49
C SER A 89 15.64 -10.03 -10.50
N GLU A 90 16.65 -9.31 -10.99
CA GLU A 90 17.50 -8.48 -10.13
C GLU A 90 16.68 -7.38 -9.43
N TYR A 91 15.69 -6.81 -10.14
CA TYR A 91 14.72 -5.85 -9.61
C TYR A 91 13.30 -6.34 -9.84
N THR A 92 12.44 -6.03 -8.88
CA THR A 92 11.02 -6.37 -8.92
C THR A 92 10.16 -5.11 -8.71
N TRP A 93 9.12 -4.97 -9.51
CA TRP A 93 8.06 -3.99 -9.33
C TRP A 93 6.73 -4.70 -9.15
N ILE A 94 6.17 -4.65 -7.93
CA ILE A 94 4.84 -5.19 -7.65
C ILE A 94 3.82 -4.08 -7.88
N ILE A 95 2.80 -4.36 -8.71
CA ILE A 95 1.74 -3.41 -9.09
C ILE A 95 0.36 -4.01 -8.86
N CYS A 96 -0.66 -3.15 -8.83
CA CYS A 96 -2.06 -3.55 -8.67
C CYS A 96 -2.84 -3.40 -9.98
N ASP A 97 -3.98 -4.10 -10.05
CA ASP A 97 -4.85 -4.13 -11.23
C ASP A 97 -5.71 -2.86 -11.42
N ASP A 98 -5.74 -1.97 -10.44
CA ASP A 98 -6.58 -0.78 -10.39
C ASP A 98 -5.79 0.55 -10.46
N ASP A 99 -4.50 0.50 -10.78
CA ASP A 99 -3.68 1.69 -10.96
C ASP A 99 -3.44 2.00 -12.44
N ASP A 100 -3.35 3.27 -12.77
CA ASP A 100 -2.85 3.78 -14.05
C ASP A 100 -1.42 4.28 -13.90
N PHE A 101 -0.68 4.27 -15.02
CA PHE A 101 0.74 4.63 -15.03
C PHE A 101 1.02 5.70 -16.09
N ASP A 102 1.83 6.70 -15.72
CA ASP A 102 2.40 7.67 -16.64
C ASP A 102 3.88 7.32 -16.91
N PHE A 103 4.17 6.90 -18.12
CA PHE A 103 5.51 6.54 -18.56
C PHE A 103 6.24 7.68 -19.28
N SER A 104 5.72 8.92 -19.29
CA SER A 104 6.31 10.06 -20.02
C SER A 104 7.78 10.34 -19.66
N HIS A 105 8.16 10.05 -18.42
CA HIS A 105 9.52 10.24 -17.90
C HIS A 105 10.22 8.92 -17.55
N PHE A 106 9.79 7.79 -18.11
CA PHE A 106 10.26 6.46 -17.73
C PHE A 106 11.78 6.24 -17.87
N GLY A 107 12.46 7.03 -18.69
CA GLY A 107 13.92 7.03 -18.79
C GLY A 107 14.64 7.27 -17.45
N GLU A 108 14.01 7.95 -16.50
CA GLU A 108 14.53 8.11 -15.13
C GLU A 108 14.58 6.77 -14.40
N ILE A 109 13.50 5.99 -14.45
CA ILE A 109 13.44 4.65 -13.85
C ILE A 109 14.44 3.71 -14.54
N VAL A 110 14.51 3.74 -15.89
CA VAL A 110 15.50 2.94 -16.64
C VAL A 110 16.92 3.25 -16.16
N THR A 111 17.27 4.54 -16.05
CA THR A 111 18.59 4.96 -15.59
C THR A 111 18.87 4.49 -14.15
N ALA A 112 17.89 4.65 -13.26
CA ALA A 112 18.05 4.25 -11.86
C ALA A 112 18.26 2.74 -11.71
N VAL A 113 17.45 1.90 -12.40
CA VAL A 113 17.53 0.44 -12.35
C VAL A 113 18.82 -0.07 -13.02
N THR A 114 19.12 0.39 -14.24
CA THR A 114 20.30 -0.10 -15.01
C THR A 114 21.62 0.34 -14.41
N SER A 115 21.64 1.41 -13.62
CA SER A 115 22.84 1.82 -12.87
C SER A 115 23.29 0.78 -11.83
N ARG A 116 22.39 -0.09 -11.39
CA ARG A 116 22.62 -1.05 -10.29
C ARG A 116 23.12 -0.41 -8.99
N LYS A 117 22.93 0.89 -8.85
CA LYS A 117 23.39 1.64 -7.68
C LYS A 117 22.44 1.50 -6.50
N TYR A 118 21.14 1.57 -6.78
CA TYR A 118 20.11 1.68 -5.76
C TYR A 118 19.54 0.33 -5.36
N ASP A 119 19.23 0.18 -4.09
CA ASP A 119 18.52 -0.97 -3.56
C ASP A 119 16.99 -0.81 -3.72
N ILE A 120 16.52 0.44 -3.71
CA ILE A 120 15.13 0.81 -3.92
C ILE A 120 15.06 2.02 -4.85
N VAL A 121 14.10 2.00 -5.79
CA VAL A 121 13.63 3.18 -6.52
C VAL A 121 12.23 3.49 -6.01
N SER A 122 12.08 4.59 -5.26
CA SER A 122 10.79 5.05 -4.76
C SER A 122 10.06 5.80 -5.87
N VAL A 123 9.00 5.18 -6.37
CA VAL A 123 8.21 5.68 -7.49
C VAL A 123 7.17 6.67 -6.99
N GLY A 124 7.14 7.86 -7.59
CA GLY A 124 6.26 8.93 -7.15
C GLY A 124 4.77 8.65 -7.40
N VAL A 125 3.95 9.10 -6.43
CA VAL A 125 2.48 9.09 -6.50
C VAL A 125 1.97 10.44 -6.04
N PRO A 126 1.09 11.11 -6.80
CA PRO A 126 0.55 12.41 -6.42
C PRO A 126 -0.13 12.39 -5.05
N ASN A 127 0.19 13.37 -4.20
CA ASN A 127 -0.43 13.56 -2.88
C ASN A 127 -0.27 12.38 -1.88
N HIS A 128 0.55 11.38 -2.19
CA HIS A 128 0.79 10.24 -1.32
C HIS A 128 2.18 10.28 -0.69
N SER A 129 3.21 10.48 -1.51
CA SER A 129 4.60 10.47 -1.07
C SER A 129 5.11 11.86 -0.71
N VAL A 130 5.67 12.01 0.48
CA VAL A 130 6.42 13.19 0.94
C VAL A 130 7.86 12.74 1.20
N LEU A 131 8.61 12.50 0.12
CA LEU A 131 10.02 12.13 0.13
C LEU A 131 10.83 13.15 -0.69
N PRO A 132 12.15 13.26 -0.47
CA PRO A 132 13.00 14.23 -1.15
C PRO A 132 13.18 13.83 -2.62
N ARG A 133 12.42 14.44 -3.53
CA ARG A 133 12.38 14.08 -4.95
C ARG A 133 13.70 14.35 -5.67
N GLY A 134 14.07 13.46 -6.58
CA GLY A 134 15.28 13.54 -7.38
C GLY A 134 16.56 13.36 -6.58
N THR A 135 16.49 12.74 -5.41
CA THR A 135 17.65 12.55 -4.53
C THR A 135 17.94 11.09 -4.24
N GLU A 136 19.17 10.87 -3.79
CA GLU A 136 19.65 9.61 -3.24
C GLU A 136 19.69 9.74 -1.72
N ILE A 137 19.14 8.78 -1.00
CA ILE A 137 19.08 8.83 0.45
C ILE A 137 19.08 7.41 1.03
N ARG A 138 19.66 7.25 2.22
CA ARG A 138 19.59 5.98 2.95
C ARG A 138 18.26 5.85 3.69
N ALA A 139 17.71 4.65 3.73
CA ALA A 139 16.45 4.39 4.44
C ALA A 139 16.48 4.80 5.94
N PRO A 140 17.57 4.59 6.70
CA PRO A 140 17.69 5.11 8.06
C PRO A 140 17.59 6.64 8.17
N ASP A 141 18.11 7.38 7.19
CA ASP A 141 18.07 8.86 7.21
C ASP A 141 16.66 9.37 6.95
N LEU A 142 15.89 8.68 6.07
CA LEU A 142 14.49 9.01 5.83
C LEU A 142 13.63 8.90 7.09
N ILE A 143 13.84 7.87 7.89
CA ILE A 143 13.04 7.68 9.11
C ILE A 143 13.43 8.60 10.26
N GLN A 144 14.60 9.24 10.22
CA GLN A 144 15.02 10.23 11.22
C GLN A 144 14.36 11.59 10.99
N ASP A 145 14.12 11.97 9.73
CA ASP A 145 13.53 13.26 9.40
C ASP A 145 11.99 13.21 9.50
N PRO A 146 11.38 13.98 10.44
CA PRO A 146 9.94 13.96 10.64
C PRO A 146 9.13 14.58 9.48
N ARG A 147 9.79 15.22 8.52
CA ARG A 147 9.14 15.79 7.34
C ARG A 147 8.74 14.71 6.34
N TYR A 148 9.42 13.55 6.34
CA TYR A 148 9.23 12.48 5.39
C TYR A 148 8.27 11.40 5.92
N ASN A 149 7.57 10.73 5.01
CA ASN A 149 6.59 9.70 5.29
C ASN A 149 6.99 8.36 4.65
N TYR A 150 8.17 7.85 4.98
CA TYR A 150 8.78 6.68 4.37
C TYR A 150 7.89 5.42 4.41
N PHE A 151 7.39 5.07 5.58
CA PHE A 151 6.53 3.89 5.75
C PHE A 151 5.15 4.10 5.12
N TYR A 152 4.60 5.32 5.21
CA TYR A 152 3.33 5.65 4.58
C TYR A 152 3.43 5.58 3.05
N THR A 153 4.51 6.09 2.45
CA THR A 153 4.80 5.91 1.03
C THR A 153 4.86 4.44 0.66
N GLY A 154 5.63 3.65 1.40
CA GLY A 154 5.78 2.21 1.16
C GLY A 154 4.54 1.38 1.46
N SER A 155 3.55 1.91 2.19
CA SER A 155 2.29 1.20 2.42
C SER A 155 1.45 1.04 1.15
N PHE A 156 1.69 1.87 0.13
CA PHE A 156 1.09 1.75 -1.18
C PHE A 156 1.98 0.90 -2.08
N ILE A 157 1.53 -0.28 -2.41
CA ILE A 157 2.32 -1.35 -3.04
C ILE A 157 3.10 -0.89 -4.29
N PRO A 158 2.48 -0.19 -5.28
CA PRO A 158 3.17 0.19 -6.51
C PRO A 158 4.27 1.24 -6.36
N CYS A 159 4.37 1.90 -5.19
CA CYS A 159 5.37 2.98 -4.98
C CYS A 159 6.83 2.53 -4.99
N THR A 160 7.13 1.24 -5.18
CA THR A 160 8.48 0.73 -4.93
C THR A 160 8.92 -0.28 -5.96
N ILE A 161 10.00 0.05 -6.67
CA ILE A 161 10.83 -0.93 -7.39
C ILE A 161 12.00 -1.26 -6.47
N PHE A 162 12.30 -2.53 -6.26
CA PHE A 162 13.30 -2.94 -5.31
C PHE A 162 14.21 -4.04 -5.85
N ARG A 163 15.44 -4.09 -5.34
CA ARG A 163 16.29 -5.25 -5.56
C ARG A 163 15.74 -6.46 -4.85
N THR A 164 15.54 -7.53 -5.60
CA THR A 164 14.98 -8.79 -5.09
C THR A 164 15.79 -9.36 -3.94
N LYS A 165 17.09 -9.13 -3.90
CA LYS A 165 17.97 -9.54 -2.78
C LYS A 165 17.60 -8.96 -1.41
N LEU A 166 16.80 -7.85 -1.36
CA LEU A 166 16.28 -7.31 -0.11
C LEU A 166 15.21 -8.19 0.52
N VAL A 167 14.60 -9.07 -0.27
CA VAL A 167 13.60 -10.02 0.21
C VAL A 167 14.32 -11.16 0.92
N VAL A 168 14.29 -11.14 2.24
CA VAL A 168 14.93 -12.17 3.06
C VAL A 168 13.87 -13.04 3.75
N PRO A 169 14.14 -14.34 3.98
CA PRO A 169 13.18 -15.28 4.55
C PRO A 169 12.57 -14.81 5.88
N GLU A 170 13.39 -14.21 6.75
CA GLU A 170 12.92 -13.71 8.05
C GLU A 170 11.88 -12.60 7.89
N MET A 171 12.05 -11.69 6.92
CA MET A 171 11.11 -10.62 6.60
C MET A 171 9.79 -11.19 6.10
N VAL A 172 9.82 -12.16 5.18
CA VAL A 172 8.64 -12.82 4.62
C VAL A 172 7.87 -13.54 5.74
N LEU A 173 8.59 -14.28 6.60
CA LEU A 173 7.99 -14.96 7.75
C LEU A 173 7.30 -13.98 8.72
N LYS A 174 7.92 -12.84 9.02
CA LYS A 174 7.30 -11.77 9.82
C LYS A 174 6.05 -11.22 9.13
N GLY A 175 6.06 -11.08 7.81
CA GLY A 175 4.89 -10.71 7.01
C GLY A 175 3.74 -11.70 7.21
N TYR A 176 3.99 -13.00 7.09
CA TYR A 176 2.98 -14.05 7.29
C TYR A 176 2.40 -14.08 8.72
N TYR A 177 3.24 -13.92 9.74
CA TYR A 177 2.74 -13.82 11.13
C TYR A 177 1.82 -12.60 11.34
N ASN A 178 1.92 -11.59 10.48
CA ASN A 178 1.17 -10.35 10.58
C ASN A 178 0.18 -10.13 9.42
N ILE A 179 -0.18 -11.17 8.71
CA ILE A 179 -1.07 -11.13 7.53
C ILE A 179 -2.43 -10.47 7.84
N HIS A 180 -2.89 -10.59 9.07
CA HIS A 180 -4.15 -10.03 9.57
C HIS A 180 -4.12 -8.51 9.77
N THR A 181 -2.95 -7.87 9.63
CA THR A 181 -2.80 -6.41 9.82
C THR A 181 -3.07 -5.60 8.55
N ILE A 182 -3.24 -6.23 7.39
CA ILE A 182 -3.28 -5.64 6.03
C ILE A 182 -2.01 -4.87 5.62
N PHE A 183 -1.06 -4.69 6.51
CA PHE A 183 0.20 -3.99 6.30
C PHE A 183 1.42 -4.90 6.46
N SER A 184 1.29 -6.18 6.11
CA SER A 184 2.44 -7.10 6.11
C SER A 184 3.58 -6.65 5.19
N ASN A 185 3.28 -5.87 4.15
CA ASN A 185 4.26 -5.23 3.27
C ASN A 185 5.20 -4.27 4.00
N LEU A 186 4.79 -3.66 5.11
CA LEU A 186 5.66 -2.75 5.88
C LEU A 186 6.90 -3.44 6.47
N PHE A 187 6.86 -4.76 6.66
CA PHE A 187 8.07 -5.48 7.08
C PHE A 187 9.19 -5.39 6.04
N PHE A 188 8.88 -5.33 4.75
CA PHE A 188 9.88 -5.04 3.71
C PHE A 188 10.62 -3.73 4.00
N PHE A 189 9.88 -2.66 4.30
CA PHE A 189 10.46 -1.35 4.58
C PHE A 189 11.22 -1.30 5.90
N VAL A 190 10.77 -2.03 6.92
CA VAL A 190 11.50 -2.21 8.18
C VAL A 190 12.86 -2.87 7.92
N TYR A 191 12.87 -3.92 7.12
CA TYR A 191 14.12 -4.65 6.80
C TYR A 191 15.02 -3.83 5.87
N ALA A 192 14.47 -3.04 4.95
CA ALA A 192 15.25 -2.11 4.13
C ALA A 192 16.00 -1.07 4.99
N VAL A 193 15.36 -0.56 6.07
CA VAL A 193 16.04 0.30 7.05
C VAL A 193 17.18 -0.46 7.74
N LYS A 194 16.93 -1.67 8.23
CA LYS A 194 17.94 -2.50 8.90
C LYS A 194 19.12 -2.86 7.99
N GLN A 195 18.88 -3.01 6.71
CA GLN A 195 19.90 -3.31 5.70
C GLN A 195 20.59 -2.04 5.17
N ASN A 196 20.27 -0.85 5.72
CA ASN A 196 20.81 0.42 5.29
C ASN A 196 20.62 0.67 3.78
N ALA A 197 19.46 0.30 3.24
CA ALA A 197 19.17 0.36 1.81
C ALA A 197 19.36 1.76 1.24
N LEU A 198 20.00 1.86 0.08
CA LEU A 198 20.15 3.10 -0.68
C LEU A 198 18.94 3.27 -1.60
N ILE A 199 18.23 4.38 -1.44
CA ILE A 199 16.98 4.70 -2.13
C ILE A 199 17.23 5.85 -3.12
N TYR A 200 16.76 5.69 -4.34
CA TYR A 200 16.54 6.79 -5.26
C TYR A 200 15.06 7.20 -5.24
N VAL A 201 14.79 8.45 -4.96
CA VAL A 201 13.42 9.00 -4.99
C VAL A 201 13.22 9.69 -6.33
N THR A 202 12.27 9.22 -7.13
CA THR A 202 12.02 9.78 -8.48
C THR A 202 11.58 11.24 -8.44
N LYS A 203 11.94 12.00 -9.47
CA LYS A 203 11.53 13.41 -9.63
C LYS A 203 10.05 13.53 -9.96
N TYR A 204 9.55 12.59 -10.76
CA TYR A 204 8.21 12.62 -11.35
C TYR A 204 7.29 11.63 -10.65
N ASP A 205 5.98 11.84 -10.81
CA ASP A 205 4.95 10.89 -10.46
C ASP A 205 4.72 9.94 -11.63
N TYR A 206 4.63 8.64 -11.35
CA TYR A 206 4.44 7.60 -12.36
C TYR A 206 3.15 6.82 -12.17
N ILE A 207 2.55 6.91 -10.99
CA ILE A 207 1.37 6.14 -10.66
C ILE A 207 0.20 7.10 -10.48
N ILE A 208 -0.85 6.91 -11.28
CA ILE A 208 -2.11 7.62 -11.16
C ILE A 208 -3.08 6.68 -10.45
N ASN A 209 -3.31 6.94 -9.16
CA ASN A 209 -4.23 6.10 -8.39
C ASN A 209 -5.68 6.35 -8.83
N ARG A 210 -6.36 5.34 -9.35
CA ARG A 210 -7.74 5.42 -9.81
C ARG A 210 -8.77 5.41 -8.67
N GLN A 211 -8.39 5.17 -7.44
CA GLN A 211 -9.20 5.07 -6.20
C GLN A 211 -10.72 5.05 -6.42
N GLU A 212 -11.29 3.93 -6.84
CA GLU A 212 -12.74 3.77 -6.91
C GLU A 212 -13.31 2.98 -5.73
N ASN A 213 -12.52 2.09 -5.13
CA ASN A 213 -12.97 1.26 -4.02
C ASN A 213 -11.89 1.08 -2.96
N VAL A 214 -12.16 1.56 -1.75
CA VAL A 214 -11.37 1.21 -0.57
C VAL A 214 -12.01 -0.04 0.04
N GLY A 215 -11.42 -1.22 -0.22
CA GLY A 215 -11.89 -2.51 0.32
C GLY A 215 -11.72 -2.69 1.84
N TYR A 216 -11.36 -1.64 2.59
CA TYR A 216 -11.05 -1.72 4.02
C TYR A 216 -11.88 -0.76 4.85
N ARG A 217 -12.25 -1.22 6.06
CA ARG A 217 -12.78 -0.31 7.06
C ARG A 217 -11.69 0.71 7.43
N PRO A 218 -11.97 2.02 7.41
CA PRO A 218 -10.94 3.05 7.59
C PRO A 218 -10.13 2.93 8.89
N LEU A 219 -10.78 2.60 10.01
CA LEU A 219 -10.06 2.40 11.27
C LEU A 219 -9.18 1.15 11.28
N HIS A 220 -9.50 0.15 10.46
CA HIS A 220 -8.68 -1.04 10.32
C HIS A 220 -7.28 -0.72 9.77
N LEU A 221 -7.18 0.30 8.89
CA LEU A 221 -5.90 0.82 8.43
C LEU A 221 -5.04 1.34 9.58
N VAL A 222 -5.64 2.15 10.47
CA VAL A 222 -4.91 2.71 11.62
C VAL A 222 -4.52 1.62 12.61
N ILE A 223 -5.44 0.71 12.91
CA ILE A 223 -5.21 -0.40 13.84
C ILE A 223 -4.11 -1.33 13.31
N GLY A 224 -4.20 -1.74 12.05
CA GLY A 224 -3.21 -2.62 11.41
C GLY A 224 -1.81 -2.02 11.43
N TRP A 225 -1.70 -0.72 11.15
CA TRP A 225 -0.43 -0.01 11.26
C TRP A 225 0.16 -0.04 12.67
N ILE A 226 -0.64 0.28 13.69
CA ILE A 226 -0.21 0.26 15.09
C ILE A 226 0.20 -1.15 15.52
N MET A 227 -0.50 -2.17 15.05
CA MET A 227 -0.15 -3.57 15.32
C MET A 227 1.22 -3.95 14.75
N VAL A 228 1.52 -3.56 13.49
CA VAL A 228 2.85 -3.76 12.92
C VAL A 228 3.90 -3.00 13.73
N ALA A 229 3.64 -1.74 14.08
CA ALA A 229 4.56 -0.96 14.91
C ALA A 229 4.81 -1.60 16.29
N ASN A 230 3.79 -2.22 16.92
CA ASN A 230 3.95 -2.97 18.15
C ASN A 230 4.87 -4.19 18.00
N GLN A 231 4.76 -4.91 16.88
CA GLN A 231 5.65 -6.04 16.57
C GLN A 231 7.10 -5.58 16.35
N VAL A 232 7.27 -4.47 15.62
CA VAL A 232 8.60 -3.90 15.36
C VAL A 232 9.23 -3.36 16.65
N LYS A 233 8.44 -2.77 17.56
CA LYS A 233 8.91 -2.25 18.85
C LYS A 233 9.64 -3.29 19.68
N ALA A 234 9.26 -4.54 19.62
CA ALA A 234 9.91 -5.63 20.35
C ALA A 234 11.35 -5.88 19.91
N THR A 235 11.73 -5.51 18.68
CA THR A 235 13.06 -5.73 18.10
C THR A 235 13.79 -4.45 17.74
N ASP A 236 13.06 -3.36 17.45
CA ASP A 236 13.63 -2.09 17.02
C ASP A 236 12.73 -0.91 17.40
N GLN A 237 12.97 -0.34 18.56
CA GLN A 237 12.17 0.76 19.09
C GLN A 237 12.28 2.07 18.27
N PRO A 238 13.46 2.48 17.73
CA PRO A 238 13.56 3.65 16.85
C PRO A 238 12.71 3.56 15.61
N ILE A 239 12.74 2.42 14.91
CA ILE A 239 11.93 2.19 13.71
C ILE A 239 10.44 2.25 14.07
N ALA A 240 10.02 1.56 15.12
CA ALA A 240 8.64 1.56 15.57
C ALA A 240 8.13 2.97 15.94
N LYS A 241 8.96 3.79 16.60
CA LYS A 241 8.63 5.20 16.89
C LYS A 241 8.47 6.03 15.62
N ALA A 242 9.30 5.81 14.60
CA ALA A 242 9.17 6.46 13.30
C ALA A 242 7.84 6.10 12.63
N MET A 243 7.47 4.82 12.59
CA MET A 243 6.16 4.36 12.09
C MET A 243 5.00 5.05 12.79
N MET A 244 5.01 5.08 14.12
CA MET A 244 3.95 5.73 14.90
C MET A 244 3.90 7.24 14.68
N ARG A 245 5.05 7.89 14.51
CA ARG A 245 5.12 9.32 14.18
C ARG A 245 4.47 9.62 12.84
N GLU A 246 4.71 8.81 11.81
CA GLU A 246 4.09 8.98 10.51
C GLU A 246 2.57 8.83 10.58
N MET A 247 2.06 7.85 11.31
CA MET A 247 0.62 7.61 11.44
C MET A 247 -0.08 8.60 12.37
N LEU A 248 0.50 8.88 13.54
CA LEU A 248 -0.13 9.67 14.62
C LEU A 248 0.58 10.99 14.92
N GLY A 249 1.46 11.45 14.07
CA GLY A 249 2.19 12.70 14.22
C GLY A 249 2.41 13.46 12.90
N GLY A 250 2.09 12.82 11.78
CA GLY A 250 2.25 13.37 10.44
C GLY A 250 1.06 14.24 9.99
N PRO A 251 1.04 14.65 8.71
CA PRO A 251 0.02 15.54 8.16
C PRO A 251 -1.40 14.97 8.16
N PHE A 252 -1.54 13.64 8.34
CA PHE A 252 -2.84 12.96 8.42
C PHE A 252 -3.46 13.01 9.81
N TYR A 253 -2.67 13.23 10.85
CA TYR A 253 -3.12 13.35 12.23
C TYR A 253 -3.38 14.84 12.57
N PRO A 254 -4.45 15.19 13.28
CA PRO A 254 -5.56 14.35 13.76
C PRO A 254 -6.73 14.24 12.76
N LYS A 255 -6.73 15.07 11.71
CA LYS A 255 -7.89 15.25 10.81
C LYS A 255 -8.32 13.95 10.12
N LYS A 256 -7.36 13.21 9.55
CA LYS A 256 -7.66 11.98 8.79
C LYS A 256 -8.23 10.88 9.69
N ILE A 257 -7.69 10.72 10.90
CA ILE A 257 -8.21 9.71 11.84
C ILE A 257 -9.61 10.08 12.33
N ALA A 258 -9.88 11.37 12.60
CA ALA A 258 -11.22 11.84 12.92
C ALA A 258 -12.21 11.55 11.79
N GLN A 259 -11.83 11.81 10.54
CA GLN A 259 -12.63 11.47 9.37
C GLN A 259 -12.91 9.97 9.28
N TYR A 260 -11.90 9.12 9.49
CA TYR A 260 -12.07 7.67 9.50
C TYR A 260 -13.06 7.21 10.60
N ALA A 261 -12.93 7.74 11.82
CA ALA A 261 -13.81 7.41 12.92
C ALA A 261 -15.27 7.85 12.64
N LEU A 262 -15.47 9.09 12.16
CA LEU A 262 -16.79 9.61 11.79
C LEU A 262 -17.41 8.81 10.66
N PHE A 263 -16.66 8.52 9.60
CA PHE A 263 -17.14 7.75 8.45
C PHE A 263 -17.55 6.35 8.88
N GLN A 264 -16.66 5.64 9.59
CA GLN A 264 -16.94 4.28 10.03
C GLN A 264 -18.15 4.24 10.96
N ARG A 265 -18.27 5.18 11.89
CA ARG A 265 -19.43 5.26 12.79
C ARG A 265 -20.73 5.64 12.09
N GLY A 266 -20.65 6.56 11.12
CA GLY A 266 -21.82 7.05 10.40
C GLY A 266 -22.38 6.11 9.34
N PHE A 267 -21.51 5.38 8.64
CA PHE A 267 -21.87 4.69 7.40
C PHE A 267 -21.55 3.18 7.38
N VAL A 268 -20.56 2.72 8.13
CA VAL A 268 -20.16 1.30 8.11
C VAL A 268 -20.92 0.48 9.14
N ASN A 269 -21.12 1.00 10.33
CA ASN A 269 -21.88 0.45 11.47
C ASN A 269 -21.48 -0.96 11.99
N LYS A 270 -20.90 -1.84 11.16
CA LYS A 270 -20.49 -3.20 11.55
C LYS A 270 -19.14 -3.17 12.24
N ASN A 271 -19.02 -3.88 13.36
CA ASN A 271 -17.78 -3.99 14.15
C ASN A 271 -17.16 -2.66 14.64
N THR A 272 -17.85 -1.53 14.54
CA THR A 272 -17.30 -0.20 14.84
C THR A 272 -16.82 -0.08 16.29
N TYR A 273 -17.61 -0.61 17.25
CA TYR A 273 -17.22 -0.58 18.68
C TYR A 273 -16.02 -1.47 18.98
N HIS A 274 -15.95 -2.64 18.33
CA HIS A 274 -14.81 -3.55 18.45
C HIS A 274 -13.54 -2.88 17.91
N ASP A 275 -13.61 -2.21 16.76
CA ASP A 275 -12.49 -1.48 16.19
C ASP A 275 -12.04 -0.32 17.10
N GLY A 276 -12.97 0.41 17.72
CA GLY A 276 -12.66 1.44 18.70
C GLY A 276 -11.90 0.92 19.91
N LEU A 277 -12.38 -0.16 20.50
CA LEU A 277 -11.71 -0.81 21.62
C LEU A 277 -10.32 -1.32 21.21
N ARG A 278 -10.21 -1.95 20.06
CA ARG A 278 -8.94 -2.46 19.53
C ARG A 278 -7.95 -1.34 19.28
N LEU A 279 -8.39 -0.21 18.71
CA LEU A 279 -7.56 0.99 18.52
C LEU A 279 -6.98 1.47 19.86
N ALA A 280 -7.81 1.56 20.90
CA ALA A 280 -7.38 1.95 22.24
C ALA A 280 -6.34 0.98 22.82
N ILE A 281 -6.64 -0.32 22.79
CA ILE A 281 -5.75 -1.37 23.32
C ILE A 281 -4.40 -1.37 22.60
N GLU A 282 -4.38 -1.37 21.28
CA GLU A 282 -3.14 -1.44 20.51
C GLU A 282 -2.28 -0.17 20.71
N SER A 283 -2.93 0.99 20.82
CA SER A 283 -2.22 2.24 21.14
C SER A 283 -1.63 2.24 22.54
N LEU A 284 -2.36 1.68 23.54
CA LEU A 284 -1.87 1.56 24.92
C LEU A 284 -0.68 0.59 25.01
N LYS A 285 -0.70 -0.54 24.29
CA LYS A 285 0.44 -1.48 24.19
C LYS A 285 1.69 -0.77 23.68
N PHE A 286 1.54 0.16 22.75
CA PHE A 286 2.66 0.95 22.27
C PHE A 286 3.17 1.93 23.31
N GLY A 287 2.27 2.57 24.06
CA GLY A 287 2.59 3.45 25.18
C GLY A 287 1.52 4.50 25.46
N VAL A 288 1.45 4.96 26.72
CA VAL A 288 0.41 5.88 27.22
C VAL A 288 0.31 7.17 26.38
N VAL A 289 1.43 7.75 25.97
CA VAL A 289 1.45 8.97 25.14
C VAL A 289 0.69 8.76 23.82
N TRP A 290 0.83 7.60 23.21
CA TRP A 290 0.15 7.26 21.94
C TRP A 290 -1.33 6.93 22.19
N PHE A 291 -1.65 6.28 23.29
CA PHE A 291 -3.02 6.07 23.72
C PHE A 291 -3.77 7.40 23.90
N LEU A 292 -3.16 8.38 24.57
CA LEU A 292 -3.76 9.71 24.75
C LEU A 292 -4.01 10.43 23.42
N LYS A 293 -3.21 10.17 22.38
CA LYS A 293 -3.44 10.72 21.05
C LYS A 293 -4.66 10.13 20.34
N VAL A 294 -5.02 8.88 20.60
CA VAL A 294 -6.14 8.23 19.90
C VAL A 294 -7.45 8.27 20.68
N ILE A 295 -7.43 8.48 21.98
CA ILE A 295 -8.63 8.43 22.82
C ILE A 295 -9.77 9.37 22.38
N PRO A 296 -9.50 10.59 21.86
CA PRO A 296 -10.55 11.46 21.32
C PRO A 296 -11.30 10.82 20.16
N PHE A 297 -10.60 10.06 19.30
CA PHE A 297 -11.19 9.39 18.14
C PHE A 297 -11.97 8.15 18.54
N VAL A 298 -11.54 7.45 19.58
CA VAL A 298 -12.32 6.39 20.22
C VAL A 298 -13.65 6.96 20.73
N GLY A 299 -13.65 8.14 21.35
CA GLY A 299 -14.88 8.83 21.76
C GLY A 299 -15.86 9.09 20.61
N ILE A 300 -15.37 9.46 19.43
CA ILE A 300 -16.21 9.65 18.23
C ILE A 300 -16.97 8.35 17.86
N ILE A 301 -16.35 7.20 18.03
CA ILE A 301 -16.94 5.90 17.70
C ILE A 301 -18.16 5.59 18.55
N TYR A 302 -18.22 6.12 19.76
CA TYR A 302 -19.35 5.94 20.70
C TYR A 302 -20.46 6.98 20.51
N LEU A 303 -20.30 7.97 19.64
CA LEU A 303 -21.38 8.90 19.31
C LEU A 303 -22.55 8.16 18.62
N PRO A 304 -23.80 8.65 18.76
CA PRO A 304 -24.90 8.17 17.94
C PRO A 304 -24.59 8.32 16.44
N SER A 305 -24.97 7.33 15.62
CA SER A 305 -24.62 7.31 14.20
C SER A 305 -25.18 8.51 13.43
N PHE A 306 -26.35 9.03 13.83
CA PHE A 306 -26.92 10.22 13.21
C PHE A 306 -26.09 11.48 13.48
N VAL A 307 -25.48 11.61 14.67
CA VAL A 307 -24.56 12.70 15.00
C VAL A 307 -23.32 12.63 14.13
N SER A 308 -22.71 11.45 14.01
CA SER A 308 -21.54 11.24 13.15
C SER A 308 -21.84 11.56 11.68
N ARG A 309 -23.03 11.18 11.17
CA ARG A 309 -23.48 11.52 9.82
C ARG A 309 -23.68 13.02 9.64
N SER A 310 -24.25 13.70 10.62
CA SER A 310 -24.45 15.16 10.57
C SER A 310 -23.13 15.92 10.55
N ILE A 311 -22.16 15.53 11.39
CA ILE A 311 -20.82 16.13 11.40
C ILE A 311 -20.12 15.88 10.06
N TRP A 312 -20.21 14.65 9.53
CA TRP A 312 -19.63 14.30 8.24
C TRP A 312 -20.24 15.15 7.12
N GLY A 313 -21.58 15.24 7.02
CA GLY A 313 -22.27 16.05 6.01
C GLY A 313 -21.93 17.53 6.08
N TRP A 314 -21.73 18.07 7.28
CA TRP A 314 -21.23 19.44 7.44
C TRP A 314 -19.80 19.58 6.90
N ALA A 315 -18.90 18.65 7.23
CA ALA A 315 -17.52 18.67 6.76
C ALA A 315 -17.43 18.53 5.23
N GLU A 316 -18.24 17.66 4.60
CA GLU A 316 -18.35 17.55 3.14
C GLU A 316 -18.69 18.90 2.50
N LYS A 317 -19.73 19.58 3.00
CA LYS A 317 -20.14 20.90 2.49
C LYS A 317 -19.04 21.96 2.59
N GLN A 318 -18.20 21.91 3.65
CA GLN A 318 -17.06 22.82 3.77
C GLN A 318 -15.99 22.54 2.72
N VAL A 319 -15.71 21.27 2.42
CA VAL A 319 -14.75 20.86 1.38
C VAL A 319 -15.28 21.25 0.00
N GLU A 320 -16.54 20.96 -0.31
CA GLU A 320 -17.19 21.35 -1.57
C GLU A 320 -17.12 22.85 -1.80
N LYS A 321 -17.41 23.65 -0.76
CA LYS A 321 -17.34 25.11 -0.82
C LYS A 321 -15.92 25.64 -1.06
N LYS A 322 -14.92 24.99 -0.47
CA LYS A 322 -13.50 25.42 -0.55
C LYS A 322 -12.81 24.96 -1.85
N GLU A 323 -13.12 23.77 -2.32
CA GLU A 323 -12.41 23.11 -3.43
C GLU A 323 -13.21 23.09 -4.73
N GLY A 324 -14.47 23.51 -4.72
CA GLY A 324 -15.36 23.55 -5.90
C GLY A 324 -15.70 22.18 -6.49
N ARG A 325 -15.36 21.07 -5.80
CA ARG A 325 -15.64 19.71 -6.24
C ARG A 325 -16.51 18.97 -5.23
N LYS A 326 -17.46 18.16 -5.74
CA LYS A 326 -18.26 17.28 -4.89
C LYS A 326 -17.37 16.20 -4.28
N VAL A 327 -17.48 16.01 -2.98
CA VAL A 327 -16.85 14.87 -2.30
C VAL A 327 -17.58 13.61 -2.75
N LYS A 328 -16.91 12.70 -3.49
CA LYS A 328 -17.50 11.40 -3.83
C LYS A 328 -17.74 10.64 -2.52
N ARG A 329 -19.00 10.36 -2.22
CA ARG A 329 -19.35 9.42 -1.17
C ARG A 329 -18.99 8.03 -1.67
N PRO A 330 -18.34 7.18 -0.86
CA PRO A 330 -18.24 5.78 -1.18
C PRO A 330 -19.67 5.22 -1.28
N SER A 331 -20.17 5.01 -2.50
CA SER A 331 -21.46 4.38 -2.73
C SER A 331 -21.32 2.89 -2.42
N ASN A 332 -22.10 2.39 -1.46
CA ASN A 332 -22.31 0.97 -1.15
C ASN A 332 -21.01 0.13 -1.15
N ILE A 333 -20.10 0.45 -0.24
CA ILE A 333 -18.94 -0.39 -0.01
C ILE A 333 -19.43 -1.62 0.77
N GLU A 334 -19.72 -2.71 0.06
CA GLU A 334 -19.63 -4.04 0.65
C GLU A 334 -18.13 -4.29 0.94
N PHE A 335 -17.79 -4.27 2.22
CA PHE A 335 -16.44 -4.62 2.66
C PHE A 335 -16.28 -6.14 2.50
N ASP A 336 -15.68 -6.56 1.40
CA ASP A 336 -15.40 -7.98 1.12
C ASP A 336 -14.53 -8.66 2.19
N GLY A 337 -13.76 -7.90 2.94
CA GLY A 337 -12.99 -8.43 4.07
C GLY A 337 -13.81 -9.07 5.20
N ASP A 338 -15.14 -8.88 5.23
CA ASP A 338 -16.01 -9.56 6.20
C ASP A 338 -16.50 -10.94 5.71
N LYS A 339 -16.31 -11.27 4.42
CA LYS A 339 -16.57 -12.60 3.86
C LYS A 339 -15.38 -13.56 4.01
N GLU A 340 -14.16 -13.01 4.19
CA GLU A 340 -12.92 -13.80 4.24
C GLU A 340 -12.70 -14.54 5.57
N VAL A 341 -13.43 -14.24 6.65
CA VAL A 341 -13.23 -14.83 7.99
C VAL A 341 -14.25 -15.91 8.32
N ARG A 342 -15.08 -16.36 7.35
CA ARG A 342 -16.06 -17.45 7.53
C ARG A 342 -15.81 -18.59 6.52
N GLY A 343 -14.59 -19.11 6.53
CA GLY A 343 -14.24 -20.36 5.88
C GLY A 343 -13.41 -21.21 6.84
#